data_41c73620a16d42f92c2ee3a8392bd7dc
#
_entry.id   41c73620a16d42f92c2ee3a8392bd7dc
#
_cell.length_a   1.000
_cell.length_b   1.000
_cell.length_c   1.000
_cell.angle_alpha   90.00
_cell.angle_beta   90.00
_cell.angle_gamma   90.00
#
_symmetry.space_group_name_H-M   'P 1'
#
loop_
_entity.id
_entity.type
_entity.pdbx_description
1 polymer ?
#
loop_
_entity_poly.entity_id
_entity_poly.type
_entity_poly.pdbx_seq_one_letter_code
_entity_poly.pdbx_strand_id
1 'polypeptide(L)'
;MVSTETPVCDFNIPAINFNLKGVDGKMHALENCKGKNGLLVMFICNHCPYVKAIIDRIIRDASELKTMGLNTVAIMSNNPEEYEADSFENMQKIYQEMEFPFPYLIDETQEVAKAYGAVCTPDFFGYNANLKLQYRGRLDASRKESAAANVKRDLFDAMSQVANT
;
A
#
# COMPACT_ATOMS: atom_id res chain seq x y z
N MET A 1 11.89 -9.48 0.62
CA MET A 1 12.54 -8.32 -0.05
C MET A 1 13.52 -7.65 0.87
N VAL A 2 14.63 -7.20 0.34
CA VAL A 2 15.60 -6.41 1.09
C VAL A 2 15.22 -4.94 1.06
N SER A 3 15.66 -4.20 2.07
CA SER A 3 15.46 -2.75 2.12
C SER A 3 16.39 -2.07 1.11
N THR A 4 15.81 -1.40 0.13
CA THR A 4 16.55 -0.61 -0.86
C THR A 4 15.99 0.80 -0.90
N GLU A 5 16.76 1.71 -1.46
CA GLU A 5 16.25 3.07 -1.69
C GLU A 5 15.18 3.05 -2.78
N THR A 6 14.16 3.88 -2.62
CA THR A 6 13.14 4.05 -3.64
C THR A 6 13.79 4.69 -4.88
N PRO A 7 13.67 4.05 -6.06
CA PRO A 7 14.23 4.63 -7.27
C PRO A 7 13.55 5.95 -7.64
N VAL A 8 14.24 6.75 -8.42
CA VAL A 8 13.66 7.98 -8.98
C VAL A 8 12.46 7.57 -9.83
N CYS A 9 11.32 8.22 -9.61
CA CYS A 9 10.09 7.92 -10.33
C CYS A 9 9.71 9.06 -11.28
N ASP A 10 9.03 8.71 -12.37
CA ASP A 10 8.46 9.67 -13.29
C ASP A 10 7.05 10.00 -12.83
N PHE A 11 6.84 11.23 -12.37
CA PHE A 11 5.50 11.67 -11.98
C PHE A 11 4.59 11.76 -13.21
N ASN A 12 3.29 11.64 -12.96
CA ASN A 12 2.24 11.60 -13.99
C ASN A 12 2.21 10.30 -14.82
N ILE A 13 2.97 9.28 -14.47
CA ILE A 13 2.78 7.95 -15.03
C ILE A 13 1.41 7.43 -14.59
N PRO A 14 0.59 6.90 -15.51
CA PRO A 14 -0.70 6.34 -15.12
C PRO A 14 -0.54 5.07 -14.29
N ALA A 15 -1.47 4.86 -13.35
CA ALA A 15 -1.53 3.62 -12.59
C ALA A 15 -1.75 2.43 -13.54
N ILE A 16 -1.12 1.31 -13.22
CA ILE A 16 -1.24 0.09 -14.03
C ILE A 16 -2.47 -0.68 -13.55
N ASN A 17 -3.31 -1.09 -14.49
CA ASN A 17 -4.52 -1.84 -14.18
C ASN A 17 -4.19 -3.20 -13.57
N PHE A 18 -5.04 -3.65 -12.67
CA PHE A 18 -4.95 -4.97 -12.06
C PHE A 18 -6.35 -5.51 -11.79
N ASN A 19 -6.43 -6.81 -11.57
CA ASN A 19 -7.65 -7.47 -11.12
C ASN A 19 -7.21 -8.65 -10.24
N LEU A 20 -7.27 -8.46 -8.93
CA LEU A 20 -6.68 -9.37 -7.95
C LEU A 20 -7.73 -9.82 -6.93
N LYS A 21 -7.52 -11.03 -6.41
CA LYS A 21 -8.38 -11.59 -5.38
C LYS A 21 -8.08 -10.95 -4.03
N GLY A 22 -9.10 -10.46 -3.36
CA GLY A 22 -9.01 -9.94 -2.00
C GLY A 22 -9.26 -11.01 -0.94
N VAL A 23 -8.89 -10.68 0.30
CA VAL A 23 -9.11 -11.56 1.46
C VAL A 23 -10.60 -11.81 1.73
N ASP A 24 -11.47 -10.97 1.19
CA ASP A 24 -12.93 -11.14 1.23
C ASP A 24 -13.46 -12.17 0.22
N GLY A 25 -12.57 -12.78 -0.57
CA GLY A 25 -12.92 -13.75 -1.60
C GLY A 25 -13.40 -13.13 -2.91
N LYS A 26 -13.45 -11.80 -3.01
CA LYS A 26 -13.91 -11.06 -4.19
C LYS A 26 -12.74 -10.57 -5.02
N MET A 27 -12.97 -10.40 -6.32
CA MET A 27 -12.00 -9.77 -7.21
C MET A 27 -12.11 -8.25 -7.13
N HIS A 28 -10.96 -7.59 -7.08
CA HIS A 28 -10.88 -6.13 -7.01
C HIS A 28 -10.02 -5.61 -8.16
N ALA A 29 -10.58 -4.74 -8.98
CA ALA A 29 -9.88 -4.06 -10.07
C ALA A 29 -9.46 -2.66 -9.63
N LEU A 30 -8.48 -2.09 -10.32
CA LEU A 30 -8.01 -0.73 -10.06
C LEU A 30 -9.17 0.28 -9.99
N GLU A 31 -10.07 0.24 -10.97
CA GLU A 31 -11.23 1.15 -11.05
C GLU A 31 -12.15 1.04 -9.83
N ASN A 32 -12.28 -0.15 -9.26
CA ASN A 32 -13.12 -0.39 -8.09
C ASN A 32 -12.49 0.13 -6.79
N CYS A 33 -11.17 0.28 -6.79
CA CYS A 33 -10.43 0.66 -5.59
C CYS A 33 -10.29 2.18 -5.43
N LYS A 34 -10.31 2.93 -6.54
CA LYS A 34 -10.04 4.36 -6.49
C LYS A 34 -11.13 5.15 -5.75
N GLY A 35 -10.71 6.20 -5.03
CA GLY A 35 -11.61 7.17 -4.44
C GLY A 35 -11.83 8.35 -5.40
N LYS A 36 -12.75 9.25 -5.05
CA LYS A 36 -13.07 10.41 -5.90
C LYS A 36 -11.88 11.36 -6.08
N ASN A 37 -10.97 11.40 -5.12
CA ASN A 37 -9.82 12.32 -5.13
C ASN A 37 -8.48 11.63 -5.35
N GLY A 38 -8.45 10.31 -5.45
CA GLY A 38 -7.23 9.57 -5.75
C GLY A 38 -7.18 8.20 -5.11
N LEU A 39 -6.00 7.58 -5.19
CA LEU A 39 -5.76 6.23 -4.70
C LEU A 39 -4.32 6.09 -4.19
N LEU A 40 -4.17 5.44 -3.05
CA LEU A 40 -2.89 5.00 -2.54
C LEU A 40 -2.77 3.49 -2.77
N VAL A 41 -1.76 3.07 -3.53
CA VAL A 41 -1.44 1.65 -3.73
C VAL A 41 -0.23 1.31 -2.87
N MET A 42 -0.38 0.30 -2.01
CA MET A 42 0.70 -0.14 -1.13
C MET A 42 1.07 -1.58 -1.42
N PHE A 43 2.37 -1.85 -1.50
CA PHE A 43 2.88 -3.23 -1.53
C PHE A 43 3.41 -3.56 -0.15
N ILE A 44 2.72 -4.46 0.54
CA ILE A 44 3.05 -4.89 1.91
C ILE A 44 3.01 -6.41 2.00
N CYS A 45 3.53 -6.94 3.10
CA CYS A 45 3.45 -8.37 3.40
C CYS A 45 3.27 -8.57 4.91
N ASN A 46 2.94 -9.79 5.30
CA ASN A 46 2.66 -10.09 6.70
C ASN A 46 3.94 -10.29 7.53
N HIS A 47 5.02 -10.79 6.91
CA HIS A 47 6.24 -11.16 7.64
C HIS A 47 7.28 -10.04 7.72
N CYS A 48 7.19 -9.00 6.90
CA CYS A 48 8.22 -7.97 6.80
C CYS A 48 8.31 -7.14 8.08
N PRO A 49 9.49 -7.09 8.74
CA PRO A 49 9.63 -6.31 9.98
C PRO A 49 9.45 -4.80 9.76
N TYR A 50 9.75 -4.28 8.57
CA TYR A 50 9.51 -2.87 8.24
C TYR A 50 8.02 -2.56 8.19
N VAL A 51 7.20 -3.49 7.68
CA VAL A 51 5.74 -3.35 7.65
C VAL A 51 5.18 -3.47 9.07
N LYS A 52 5.60 -4.49 9.82
CA LYS A 52 5.13 -4.70 11.20
C LYS A 52 5.39 -3.49 12.09
N ALA A 53 6.49 -2.79 11.88
CA ALA A 53 6.84 -1.61 12.66
C ALA A 53 5.91 -0.42 12.42
N ILE A 54 5.22 -0.36 11.27
CA ILE A 54 4.42 0.81 10.89
C ILE A 54 2.96 0.51 10.58
N ILE A 55 2.52 -0.75 10.71
CA ILE A 55 1.18 -1.16 10.27
C ILE A 55 0.06 -0.36 10.96
N ASP A 56 0.19 -0.06 12.22
CA ASP A 56 -0.78 0.75 12.96
C ASP A 56 -0.86 2.17 12.41
N ARG A 57 0.26 2.75 12.02
CA ARG A 57 0.31 4.08 11.39
C ARG A 57 -0.20 4.05 9.96
N ILE A 58 0.01 2.96 9.22
CA ILE A 58 -0.60 2.77 7.89
C ILE A 58 -2.13 2.80 8.02
N ILE A 59 -2.67 2.06 8.98
CA ILE A 59 -4.12 2.00 9.22
C ILE A 59 -4.67 3.39 9.58
N ARG A 60 -3.99 4.10 10.46
CA ARG A 60 -4.37 5.47 10.85
C ARG A 60 -4.40 6.39 9.63
N ASP A 61 -3.33 6.41 8.85
CA ASP A 61 -3.21 7.31 7.70
C ASP A 61 -4.24 6.96 6.62
N ALA A 62 -4.43 5.69 6.33
CA ALA A 62 -5.43 5.23 5.36
C ALA A 62 -6.85 5.63 5.78
N SER A 63 -7.17 5.50 7.08
CA SER A 63 -8.48 5.88 7.61
C SER A 63 -8.73 7.37 7.47
N GLU A 64 -7.74 8.20 7.78
CA GLU A 64 -7.84 9.65 7.65
C GLU A 64 -7.94 10.09 6.19
N LEU A 65 -7.13 9.51 5.31
CA LEU A 65 -7.16 9.81 3.87
C LEU A 65 -8.51 9.44 3.24
N LYS A 66 -9.13 8.37 3.71
CA LYS A 66 -10.45 7.95 3.23
C LYS A 66 -11.49 9.05 3.44
N THR A 67 -11.43 9.76 4.55
CA THR A 67 -12.35 10.90 4.82
C THR A 67 -12.14 12.05 3.84
N MET A 68 -10.98 12.10 3.18
CA MET A 68 -10.64 13.12 2.18
C MET A 68 -10.98 12.66 0.74
N GLY A 69 -11.62 11.50 0.59
CA GLY A 69 -11.96 10.94 -0.72
C GLY A 69 -10.80 10.22 -1.41
N LEU A 70 -9.75 9.90 -0.67
CA LEU A 70 -8.58 9.20 -1.18
C LEU A 70 -8.55 7.79 -0.58
N ASN A 71 -8.85 6.79 -1.39
CA ASN A 71 -8.91 5.41 -0.96
C ASN A 71 -7.53 4.76 -0.97
N THR A 72 -7.42 3.61 -0.32
CA THR A 72 -6.18 2.83 -0.23
C THR A 72 -6.46 1.39 -0.63
N VAL A 73 -5.48 0.75 -1.27
CA VAL A 73 -5.48 -0.69 -1.54
C VAL A 73 -4.10 -1.24 -1.19
N ALA A 74 -4.08 -2.39 -0.52
CA ALA A 74 -2.83 -3.08 -0.18
C ALA A 74 -2.70 -4.35 -1.02
N ILE A 75 -1.51 -4.60 -1.56
CA ILE A 75 -1.21 -5.75 -2.41
C ILE A 75 -0.05 -6.51 -1.81
N MET A 76 -0.22 -7.82 -1.62
CA MET A 76 0.82 -8.72 -1.16
C MET A 76 1.33 -9.55 -2.34
N SER A 77 2.62 -9.40 -2.65
CA SER A 77 3.25 -10.02 -3.83
C SER A 77 4.38 -10.99 -3.47
N ASN A 78 4.54 -11.34 -2.21
CA ASN A 78 5.52 -12.34 -1.81
C ASN A 78 4.99 -13.75 -2.10
N ASN A 79 5.91 -14.68 -2.35
CA ASN A 79 5.55 -16.08 -2.59
C ASN A 79 5.18 -16.76 -1.26
N PRO A 80 3.93 -17.19 -1.07
CA PRO A 80 3.53 -17.84 0.18
C PRO A 80 4.15 -19.22 0.38
N GLU A 81 4.69 -19.84 -0.67
CA GLU A 81 5.44 -21.09 -0.56
C GLU A 81 6.79 -20.87 0.12
N GLU A 82 7.39 -19.70 -0.05
CA GLU A 82 8.64 -19.32 0.59
C GLU A 82 8.41 -18.75 1.99
N TYR A 83 7.30 -18.06 2.19
CA TYR A 83 6.97 -17.37 3.44
C TYR A 83 5.55 -17.74 3.87
N GLU A 84 5.42 -18.75 4.72
CA GLU A 84 4.12 -19.20 5.23
C GLU A 84 3.32 -18.06 5.89
N ALA A 85 4.02 -17.13 6.55
CA ALA A 85 3.39 -15.97 7.15
C ALA A 85 2.61 -15.12 6.13
N ASP A 86 2.95 -15.21 4.85
CA ASP A 86 2.29 -14.48 3.76
C ASP A 86 1.24 -15.31 3.02
N SER A 87 0.81 -16.44 3.59
CA SER A 87 -0.27 -17.23 3.02
C SER A 87 -1.58 -16.44 2.98
N PHE A 88 -2.48 -16.83 2.09
CA PHE A 88 -3.79 -16.19 1.98
C PHE A 88 -4.58 -16.26 3.29
N GLU A 89 -4.49 -17.41 4.00
CA GLU A 89 -5.14 -17.57 5.30
C GLU A 89 -4.59 -16.58 6.34
N ASN A 90 -3.28 -16.39 6.37
CA ASN A 90 -2.66 -15.42 7.27
C ASN A 90 -2.97 -13.98 6.88
N MET A 91 -3.12 -13.69 5.58
CA MET A 91 -3.62 -12.39 5.12
C MET A 91 -5.04 -12.12 5.65
N GLN A 92 -5.93 -13.10 5.57
CA GLN A 92 -7.30 -12.97 6.08
C GLN A 92 -7.29 -12.74 7.59
N LYS A 93 -6.44 -13.45 8.30
CA LYS A 93 -6.31 -13.36 9.76
C LYS A 93 -5.85 -11.98 10.19
N ILE A 94 -4.78 -11.46 9.59
CA ILE A 94 -4.26 -10.13 9.96
C ILE A 94 -5.23 -9.02 9.56
N TYR A 95 -5.93 -9.18 8.44
CA TYR A 95 -6.95 -8.24 8.00
C TYR A 95 -8.06 -8.09 9.06
N GLN A 96 -8.53 -9.22 9.60
CA GLN A 96 -9.56 -9.24 10.64
C GLN A 96 -9.03 -8.72 11.99
N GLU A 97 -7.89 -9.21 12.42
CA GLU A 97 -7.29 -8.84 13.71
C GLU A 97 -6.95 -7.36 13.81
N MET A 98 -6.41 -6.79 12.73
CA MET A 98 -6.01 -5.38 12.67
C MET A 98 -7.12 -4.46 12.18
N GLU A 99 -8.26 -5.01 11.77
CA GLU A 99 -9.38 -4.24 11.23
C GLU A 99 -8.95 -3.28 10.10
N PHE A 100 -8.32 -3.84 9.07
CA PHE A 100 -7.85 -3.04 7.92
C PHE A 100 -9.00 -2.25 7.29
N PRO A 101 -8.85 -0.92 7.14
CA PRO A 101 -9.87 -0.08 6.50
C PRO A 101 -9.76 -0.04 4.98
N PHE A 102 -9.01 -0.95 4.38
CA PHE A 102 -8.75 -1.01 2.94
C PHE A 102 -8.72 -2.47 2.48
N PRO A 103 -8.98 -2.73 1.17
CA PRO A 103 -8.84 -4.08 0.62
C PRO A 103 -7.41 -4.59 0.71
N TYR A 104 -7.25 -5.88 0.99
CA TYR A 104 -5.96 -6.54 0.99
C TYR A 104 -5.99 -7.65 -0.06
N LEU A 105 -5.15 -7.51 -1.10
CA LEU A 105 -5.21 -8.34 -2.30
C LEU A 105 -3.96 -9.19 -2.43
N ILE A 106 -4.09 -10.35 -3.08
CA ILE A 106 -2.95 -11.23 -3.35
C ILE A 106 -2.55 -11.16 -4.83
N ASP A 107 -1.27 -10.91 -5.09
CA ASP A 107 -0.64 -10.92 -6.41
C ASP A 107 0.23 -12.18 -6.52
N GLU A 108 -0.41 -13.32 -6.77
CA GLU A 108 0.23 -14.64 -6.73
C GLU A 108 1.40 -14.77 -7.69
N THR A 109 1.30 -14.19 -8.88
CA THR A 109 2.32 -14.26 -9.91
C THR A 109 3.40 -13.21 -9.79
N GLN A 110 3.19 -12.23 -8.91
CA GLN A 110 4.07 -11.07 -8.73
C GLN A 110 4.14 -10.16 -9.96
N GLU A 111 3.25 -10.34 -10.91
CA GLU A 111 3.20 -9.54 -12.14
C GLU A 111 2.83 -8.09 -11.88
N VAL A 112 1.90 -7.84 -10.95
CA VAL A 112 1.47 -6.48 -10.61
C VAL A 112 2.61 -5.71 -9.95
N ALA A 113 3.29 -6.33 -8.98
CA ALA A 113 4.45 -5.70 -8.33
C ALA A 113 5.53 -5.35 -9.35
N LYS A 114 5.83 -6.26 -10.28
CA LYS A 114 6.81 -6.03 -11.34
C LYS A 114 6.39 -4.90 -12.27
N ALA A 115 5.12 -4.86 -12.66
CA ALA A 115 4.58 -3.84 -13.54
C ALA A 115 4.66 -2.45 -12.90
N TYR A 116 4.41 -2.35 -11.58
CA TYR A 116 4.55 -1.09 -10.84
C TYR A 116 5.99 -0.71 -10.56
N GLY A 117 6.94 -1.65 -10.70
CA GLY A 117 8.32 -1.42 -10.33
C GLY A 117 8.55 -1.42 -8.82
N ALA A 118 7.71 -2.12 -8.06
CA ALA A 118 7.86 -2.26 -6.61
C ALA A 118 9.13 -3.07 -6.32
N VAL A 119 10.04 -2.51 -5.51
CA VAL A 119 11.37 -3.10 -5.25
C VAL A 119 11.55 -3.57 -3.82
N CYS A 120 10.66 -3.17 -2.92
CA CYS A 120 10.73 -3.52 -1.50
C CYS A 120 9.34 -3.48 -0.88
N THR A 121 9.22 -3.98 0.34
CA THR A 121 8.03 -3.77 1.18
C THR A 121 8.46 -3.05 2.45
N PRO A 122 7.72 -2.06 2.90
CA PRO A 122 6.58 -1.44 2.21
C PRO A 122 7.02 -0.54 1.04
N ASP A 123 6.22 -0.48 0.00
CA ASP A 123 6.42 0.46 -1.11
C ASP A 123 5.08 1.16 -1.39
N PHE A 124 5.09 2.48 -1.48
CA PHE A 124 3.88 3.30 -1.55
C PHE A 124 3.84 4.09 -2.86
N PHE A 125 2.71 4.01 -3.55
CA PHE A 125 2.46 4.73 -4.81
C PHE A 125 1.17 5.52 -4.66
N GLY A 126 1.27 6.84 -4.69
CA GLY A 126 0.12 7.74 -4.54
C GLY A 126 -0.31 8.35 -5.87
N TYR A 127 -1.60 8.23 -6.18
CA TYR A 127 -2.20 8.68 -7.45
C TYR A 127 -3.29 9.71 -7.19
N ASN A 128 -3.42 10.67 -8.12
CA ASN A 128 -4.50 11.65 -8.08
C ASN A 128 -5.81 11.07 -8.63
N ALA A 129 -6.87 11.89 -8.73
CA ALA A 129 -8.18 11.47 -9.21
C ALA A 129 -8.15 10.94 -10.65
N ASN A 130 -7.15 11.32 -11.44
CA ASN A 130 -6.94 10.86 -12.81
C ASN A 130 -6.02 9.63 -12.88
N LEU A 131 -5.68 9.05 -11.73
CA LEU A 131 -4.77 7.91 -11.59
C LEU A 131 -3.39 8.18 -12.20
N LYS A 132 -2.88 9.40 -12.00
CA LYS A 132 -1.52 9.78 -12.37
C LYS A 132 -0.66 9.83 -11.12
N LEU A 133 0.55 9.26 -11.19
CA LEU A 133 1.47 9.17 -10.05
C LEU A 133 1.86 10.56 -9.54
N GLN A 134 1.65 10.81 -8.23
CA GLN A 134 2.00 12.05 -7.58
C GLN A 134 2.97 11.87 -6.42
N TYR A 135 3.03 10.66 -5.86
CA TYR A 135 3.93 10.35 -4.75
C TYR A 135 4.42 8.92 -4.86
N ARG A 136 5.71 8.73 -4.64
CA ARG A 136 6.30 7.42 -4.40
C ARG A 136 7.34 7.55 -3.31
N GLY A 137 7.27 6.72 -2.28
CA GLY A 137 8.25 6.78 -1.22
C GLY A 137 7.81 6.03 0.02
N ARG A 138 8.24 6.52 1.16
CA ARG A 138 8.02 5.89 2.47
C ARG A 138 6.82 6.51 3.18
N LEU A 139 6.33 5.79 4.20
CA LEU A 139 5.29 6.30 5.09
C LEU A 139 5.83 7.49 5.91
N ASP A 140 6.97 7.30 6.55
CA ASP A 140 7.66 8.27 7.39
C ASP A 140 9.14 7.88 7.52
N ALA A 141 9.86 8.50 8.45
CA ALA A 141 11.29 8.24 8.64
C ALA A 141 11.59 6.95 9.43
N SER A 142 10.56 6.25 9.93
CA SER A 142 10.76 4.99 10.66
C SER A 142 11.26 3.86 9.75
N ARG A 143 11.92 2.89 10.38
CA ARG A 143 12.41 1.69 9.69
C ARG A 143 11.87 0.46 10.40
N LYS A 144 12.73 -0.43 10.89
CA LYS A 144 12.32 -1.66 11.59
C LYS A 144 11.65 -1.40 12.94
N GLU A 145 11.94 -0.26 13.55
CA GLU A 145 11.41 0.13 14.85
C GLU A 145 10.44 1.29 14.68
N SER A 146 9.50 1.37 15.60
CA SER A 146 8.57 2.49 15.62
C SER A 146 9.29 3.79 15.88
N ALA A 147 9.00 4.80 15.06
CA ALA A 147 9.53 6.14 15.28
C ALA A 147 8.78 6.84 16.41
N ALA A 148 9.30 7.99 16.83
CA ALA A 148 8.63 8.84 17.81
C ALA A 148 7.23 9.26 17.32
N ALA A 149 6.32 9.53 18.24
CA ALA A 149 4.94 9.88 17.93
C ALA A 149 4.83 11.16 17.07
N ASN A 150 5.83 12.04 17.16
CA ASN A 150 5.87 13.30 16.40
C ASN A 150 6.67 13.22 15.11
N VAL A 151 6.97 12.01 14.61
CA VAL A 151 7.67 11.85 13.34
C VAL A 151 6.83 12.48 12.21
N LYS A 152 7.51 13.12 11.26
CA LYS A 152 6.85 13.74 10.12
C LYS A 152 6.14 12.67 9.28
N ARG A 153 4.89 12.93 8.93
CA ARG A 153 4.01 12.02 8.18
C ARG A 153 4.17 12.28 6.67
N ASP A 154 5.30 11.86 6.10
CA ASP A 154 5.67 12.16 4.70
C ASP A 154 4.57 11.77 3.70
N LEU A 155 4.09 10.53 3.78
CA LEU A 155 3.04 10.02 2.89
C LEU A 155 1.73 10.76 3.10
N PHE A 156 1.29 10.88 4.34
CA PHE A 156 0.01 11.53 4.66
C PHE A 156 -0.01 12.99 4.20
N ASP A 157 1.06 13.72 4.47
CA ASP A 157 1.16 15.13 4.08
C ASP A 157 1.10 15.28 2.55
N ALA A 158 1.83 14.45 1.82
CA ALA A 158 1.82 14.46 0.35
C ALA A 158 0.44 14.12 -0.21
N MET A 159 -0.19 13.07 0.29
CA MET A 159 -1.49 12.63 -0.22
C MET A 159 -2.62 13.57 0.19
N SER A 160 -2.51 14.23 1.35
CA SER A 160 -3.47 15.29 1.73
C SER A 160 -3.45 16.44 0.73
N GLN A 161 -2.28 16.83 0.25
CA GLN A 161 -2.15 17.86 -0.79
C GLN A 161 -2.78 17.40 -2.09
N VAL A 162 -2.56 16.14 -2.49
CA VAL A 162 -3.17 15.54 -3.69
C VAL A 162 -4.70 15.58 -3.59
N ALA A 163 -5.25 15.23 -2.43
CA ALA A 163 -6.71 15.20 -2.22
C ALA A 163 -7.35 16.59 -2.29
N ASN A 164 -6.57 17.63 -2.04
CA ASN A 164 -7.04 19.03 -2.02
C ASN A 164 -6.78 19.79 -3.33
N THR A 165 -6.29 19.13 -4.37
CA THR A 165 -6.02 19.78 -5.67
C THR A 165 -7.09 19.55 -6.73
#